data_49b6af36d60e45e745b124492f1f6dd1
#
_entry.id   49b6af36d60e45e745b124492f1f6dd1
#
_cell.length_a   1.000
_cell.length_b   1.000
_cell.length_c   1.000
_cell.angle_alpha   90.00
_cell.angle_beta   90.00
_cell.angle_gamma   90.00
#
_symmetry.space_group_name_H-M   'P 1'
#
loop_
_entity.id
_entity.type
_entity.pdbx_description
1 polymer ?
#
loop_
_entity_poly.entity_id
_entity_poly.type
_entity_poly.pdbx_seq_one_letter_code
_entity_poly.pdbx_strand_id
1 'polypeptide(L)'
;DTDWSRKPPVELWRRPIGPGWSSFAVRGTLVCTQGQRGDDEIVAACDLHTGEPVWRHRDTARFWESNAGAGPRGTPSLGNGRLYTFGATGILNALDAGDGKVIWSRNAASDTGKSVPDWGFSSSPLVTDEVVIVGVDGQLVAYDLATGKPRWFGPAHGGSYSSPHLMTLDGVAQILQPSDAGLTSVEPANGTLLWEHRWAGSTILQP
;
A
#
# COMPACT_ATOMS: atom_id res chain seq x y z
N ASP A 1 -21.71 3.33 -18.64
CA ASP A 1 -21.75 4.24 -19.78
C ASP A 1 -20.45 5.05 -19.82
N THR A 2 -19.64 4.88 -20.83
CA THR A 2 -18.33 5.53 -21.01
C THR A 2 -18.38 6.69 -22.02
N ASP A 3 -19.56 7.02 -22.52
CA ASP A 3 -19.74 8.15 -23.44
C ASP A 3 -19.85 9.47 -22.65
N TRP A 4 -18.71 10.01 -22.29
CA TRP A 4 -18.60 11.27 -21.54
C TRP A 4 -18.95 12.52 -22.36
N SER A 5 -19.09 12.40 -23.68
CA SER A 5 -19.59 13.50 -24.51
C SER A 5 -21.09 13.75 -24.25
N ARG A 6 -21.84 12.71 -23.86
CA ARG A 6 -23.28 12.78 -23.56
C ARG A 6 -23.57 13.00 -22.06
N LYS A 7 -22.67 12.50 -21.19
CA LYS A 7 -22.74 12.66 -19.72
C LYS A 7 -21.36 12.97 -19.18
N PRO A 8 -20.89 14.22 -19.30
CA PRO A 8 -19.59 14.60 -18.76
C PRO A 8 -19.56 14.45 -17.24
N PRO A 9 -18.40 14.12 -16.65
CA PRO A 9 -18.25 14.11 -15.21
C PRO A 9 -18.48 15.51 -14.64
N VAL A 10 -19.11 15.55 -13.47
CA VAL A 10 -19.37 16.80 -12.73
C VAL A 10 -18.50 16.80 -11.48
N GLU A 11 -17.71 17.85 -11.28
CA GLU A 11 -16.93 18.03 -10.05
C GLU A 11 -17.89 18.26 -8.88
N LEU A 12 -17.83 17.39 -7.88
CA LEU A 12 -18.62 17.54 -6.65
C LEU A 12 -17.88 18.41 -5.64
N TRP A 13 -16.55 18.19 -5.50
CA TRP A 13 -15.68 18.94 -4.61
C TRP A 13 -14.21 18.78 -5.00
N ARG A 14 -13.36 19.64 -4.45
CA ARG A 14 -11.92 19.61 -4.61
C ARG A 14 -11.22 19.96 -3.30
N ARG A 15 -10.20 19.14 -2.92
CA ARG A 15 -9.42 19.34 -1.69
C ARG A 15 -7.91 19.18 -1.94
N PRO A 16 -7.06 20.04 -1.37
CA PRO A 16 -5.61 19.85 -1.42
C PRO A 16 -5.19 18.73 -0.47
N ILE A 17 -4.43 17.75 -0.99
CA ILE A 17 -3.94 16.60 -0.20
C ILE A 17 -2.45 16.65 0.12
N GLY A 18 -1.67 17.43 -0.61
CA GLY A 18 -0.20 17.47 -0.53
C GLY A 18 0.46 16.56 -1.57
N PRO A 19 1.79 16.62 -1.72
CA PRO A 19 2.51 15.77 -2.65
C PRO A 19 2.49 14.31 -2.22
N GLY A 20 2.51 13.42 -3.20
CA GLY A 20 2.47 11.97 -3.07
C GLY A 20 1.88 11.33 -4.32
N TRP A 21 1.94 10.00 -4.39
CA TRP A 21 1.46 9.21 -5.54
C TRP A 21 0.33 8.26 -5.16
N SER A 22 -0.20 8.43 -3.95
CA SER A 22 -1.34 7.64 -3.48
C SER A 22 -2.59 7.90 -4.32
N SER A 23 -3.28 6.84 -4.68
CA SER A 23 -4.66 6.91 -5.12
C SER A 23 -5.60 6.91 -3.91
N PHE A 24 -6.87 6.60 -4.11
CA PHE A 24 -7.89 6.64 -3.09
C PHE A 24 -8.40 5.24 -2.74
N ALA A 25 -8.57 4.97 -1.44
CA ALA A 25 -9.34 3.83 -0.95
C ALA A 25 -10.74 4.31 -0.58
N VAL A 26 -11.77 3.64 -1.10
CA VAL A 26 -13.17 4.05 -0.89
C VAL A 26 -13.98 2.90 -0.30
N ARG A 27 -14.74 3.20 0.75
CA ARG A 27 -15.70 2.26 1.35
C ARG A 27 -16.90 3.01 1.92
N GLY A 28 -18.10 2.74 1.37
CA GLY A 28 -19.29 3.49 1.74
C GLY A 28 -19.12 4.97 1.39
N THR A 29 -19.27 5.84 2.37
CA THR A 29 -19.09 7.28 2.24
C THR A 29 -17.68 7.76 2.62
N LEU A 30 -16.77 6.87 2.97
CA LEU A 30 -15.40 7.23 3.36
C LEU A 30 -14.47 7.12 2.17
N VAL A 31 -13.70 8.16 1.91
CA VAL A 31 -12.60 8.20 0.95
C VAL A 31 -11.30 8.54 1.67
N CYS A 32 -10.29 7.67 1.53
CA CYS A 32 -9.00 7.81 2.20
C CYS A 32 -7.86 7.92 1.19
N THR A 33 -6.88 8.74 1.50
CA THR A 33 -5.63 8.87 0.74
C THR A 33 -4.49 9.27 1.66
N GLN A 34 -3.26 9.25 1.14
CA GLN A 34 -2.08 9.70 1.89
C GLN A 34 -1.25 10.68 1.06
N GLY A 35 -0.50 11.55 1.75
CA GLY A 35 0.35 12.56 1.14
C GLY A 35 1.34 13.13 2.14
N GLN A 36 2.29 13.95 1.68
CA GLN A 36 3.28 14.60 2.53
C GLN A 36 2.81 16.02 2.88
N ARG A 37 2.99 16.44 4.13
CA ARG A 37 2.82 17.83 4.57
C ARG A 37 3.96 18.23 5.52
N GLY A 38 4.86 19.06 5.01
CA GLY A 38 6.08 19.39 5.74
C GLY A 38 6.91 18.14 6.02
N ASP A 39 7.22 17.87 7.27
CA ASP A 39 8.01 16.72 7.70
C ASP A 39 7.16 15.50 8.10
N ASP A 40 5.85 15.53 7.77
CA ASP A 40 4.93 14.44 8.15
C ASP A 40 4.31 13.80 6.91
N GLU A 41 4.23 12.46 6.90
CA GLU A 41 3.30 11.71 6.08
C GLU A 41 1.91 11.77 6.72
N ILE A 42 0.91 12.16 5.93
CA ILE A 42 -0.47 12.34 6.39
C ILE A 42 -1.35 11.30 5.72
N VAL A 43 -2.19 10.65 6.51
CA VAL A 43 -3.35 9.90 6.02
C VAL A 43 -4.59 10.75 6.29
N ALA A 44 -5.37 11.02 5.26
CA ALA A 44 -6.58 11.82 5.36
C ALA A 44 -7.80 11.00 4.95
N ALA A 45 -8.87 11.10 5.72
CA ALA A 45 -10.19 10.58 5.39
C ALA A 45 -11.19 11.71 5.25
N CYS A 46 -11.96 11.67 4.19
CA CYS A 46 -13.00 12.65 3.87
C CYS A 46 -14.32 11.94 3.54
N ASP A 47 -15.43 12.65 3.66
CA ASP A 47 -16.69 12.19 3.15
C ASP A 47 -16.69 12.22 1.61
N LEU A 48 -17.10 11.13 0.99
CA LEU A 48 -17.08 10.94 -0.47
C LEU A 48 -17.96 11.94 -1.22
N HIS A 49 -19.08 12.36 -0.63
CA HIS A 49 -20.06 13.22 -1.31
C HIS A 49 -19.76 14.70 -1.14
N THR A 50 -19.23 15.08 0.03
CA THR A 50 -19.02 16.49 0.40
C THR A 50 -17.55 16.91 0.39
N GLY A 51 -16.63 15.94 0.44
CA GLY A 51 -15.20 16.20 0.63
C GLY A 51 -14.86 16.72 2.02
N GLU A 52 -15.81 16.79 2.98
CA GLU A 52 -15.52 17.27 4.32
C GLU A 52 -14.58 16.32 5.05
N PRO A 53 -13.55 16.85 5.76
CA PRO A 53 -12.63 16.03 6.52
C PRO A 53 -13.36 15.27 7.63
N VAL A 54 -13.13 13.95 7.70
CA VAL A 54 -13.64 13.10 8.78
C VAL A 54 -12.58 12.97 9.87
N TRP A 55 -11.37 12.56 9.48
CA TRP A 55 -10.23 12.47 10.39
C TRP A 55 -8.91 12.58 9.62
N ARG A 56 -7.82 12.72 10.38
CA ARG A 56 -6.46 12.74 9.85
C ARG A 56 -5.51 12.05 10.83
N HIS A 57 -4.65 11.18 10.30
CA HIS A 57 -3.52 10.60 11.00
C HIS A 57 -2.20 11.23 10.49
N ARG A 58 -1.15 11.22 11.33
CA ARG A 58 0.15 11.81 11.04
C ARG A 58 1.27 10.89 11.54
N ASP A 59 2.22 10.60 10.66
CA ASP A 59 3.50 10.01 10.99
C ASP A 59 4.61 11.04 10.79
N THR A 60 5.49 11.22 11.79
CA THR A 60 6.66 12.09 11.64
C THR A 60 7.69 11.36 10.78
N ALA A 61 7.51 11.43 9.48
CA ALA A 61 8.32 10.82 8.46
C ALA A 61 8.29 11.65 7.18
N ARG A 62 9.45 11.86 6.60
CA ARG A 62 9.58 12.60 5.34
C ARG A 62 10.36 11.76 4.35
N PHE A 63 9.77 11.60 3.17
CA PHE A 63 10.46 11.07 2.01
C PHE A 63 10.47 12.11 0.90
N TRP A 64 11.61 12.22 0.19
CA TRP A 64 11.77 13.04 -0.99
C TRP A 64 12.86 12.47 -1.88
N GLU A 65 12.63 12.52 -3.19
CA GLU A 65 13.67 12.24 -4.19
C GLU A 65 13.42 13.13 -5.43
N SER A 66 14.42 13.22 -6.32
CA SER A 66 14.46 14.24 -7.37
C SER A 66 13.51 13.99 -8.55
N ASN A 67 13.15 12.73 -8.84
CA ASN A 67 12.38 12.38 -10.04
C ASN A 67 10.86 12.53 -9.83
N ALA A 68 10.35 12.02 -8.70
CA ALA A 68 8.92 11.97 -8.40
C ALA A 68 8.52 12.84 -7.21
N GLY A 69 9.49 13.49 -6.54
CA GLY A 69 9.24 14.43 -5.47
C GLY A 69 8.92 13.79 -4.12
N ALA A 70 8.20 14.53 -3.29
CA ALA A 70 7.92 14.15 -1.90
C ALA A 70 6.72 13.21 -1.76
N GLY A 71 6.70 12.49 -0.64
CA GLY A 71 5.52 11.83 -0.08
C GLY A 71 5.39 10.35 -0.35
N PRO A 72 4.35 9.71 0.21
CA PRO A 72 4.08 8.29 0.08
C PRO A 72 3.73 7.89 -1.36
N ARG A 73 4.01 6.63 -1.70
CA ARG A 73 3.81 6.06 -3.05
C ARG A 73 2.64 5.09 -3.11
N GLY A 74 2.44 4.32 -2.03
CA GLY A 74 1.39 3.31 -1.95
C GLY A 74 -0.01 3.93 -1.79
N THR A 75 -1.02 3.16 -2.17
CA THR A 75 -2.43 3.49 -1.92
C THR A 75 -2.89 2.75 -0.66
N PRO A 76 -3.61 3.40 0.26
CA PRO A 76 -4.17 2.72 1.42
C PRO A 76 -5.14 1.60 1.04
N SER A 77 -5.31 0.61 1.93
CA SER A 77 -6.28 -0.48 1.74
C SER A 77 -7.24 -0.56 2.92
N LEU A 78 -8.55 -0.65 2.62
CA LEU A 78 -9.61 -0.77 3.61
C LEU A 78 -10.03 -2.23 3.77
N GLY A 79 -10.02 -2.74 5.00
CA GLY A 79 -10.47 -4.09 5.33
C GLY A 79 -10.81 -4.24 6.81
N ASN A 80 -11.86 -4.99 7.13
CA ASN A 80 -12.23 -5.36 8.51
C ASN A 80 -12.37 -4.15 9.47
N GLY A 81 -12.95 -3.03 8.99
CA GLY A 81 -13.13 -1.82 9.78
C GLY A 81 -11.84 -1.02 9.99
N ARG A 82 -10.76 -1.37 9.33
CA ARG A 82 -9.44 -0.72 9.43
C ARG A 82 -8.98 -0.17 8.09
N LEU A 83 -8.11 0.82 8.18
CA LEU A 83 -7.34 1.33 7.06
C LEU A 83 -5.88 0.94 7.26
N TYR A 84 -5.31 0.26 6.28
CA TYR A 84 -3.89 -0.08 6.26
C TYR A 84 -3.16 0.88 5.33
N THR A 85 -2.08 1.49 5.81
CA THR A 85 -1.26 2.45 5.05
C THR A 85 0.20 2.04 5.07
N PHE A 86 0.89 2.22 3.95
CA PHE A 86 2.32 1.94 3.86
C PHE A 86 3.02 3.17 3.31
N GLY A 87 3.83 3.81 4.16
CA GLY A 87 4.57 5.03 3.85
C GLY A 87 5.86 4.75 3.07
N ALA A 88 6.38 5.79 2.40
CA ALA A 88 7.60 5.68 1.59
C ALA A 88 8.86 5.30 2.40
N THR A 89 8.85 5.54 3.71
CA THR A 89 9.95 5.21 4.63
C THR A 89 9.81 3.84 5.29
N GLY A 90 8.74 3.09 4.97
CA GLY A 90 8.49 1.75 5.47
C GLY A 90 7.58 1.67 6.70
N ILE A 91 6.93 2.76 7.10
CA ILE A 91 5.93 2.73 8.19
C ILE A 91 4.65 2.10 7.66
N LEU A 92 4.25 0.99 8.28
CA LEU A 92 3.00 0.29 8.05
C LEU A 92 2.08 0.50 9.24
N ASN A 93 0.93 1.13 9.02
CA ASN A 93 -0.07 1.35 10.05
C ASN A 93 -1.34 0.55 9.80
N ALA A 94 -1.97 0.09 10.87
CA ALA A 94 -3.38 -0.22 10.93
C ALA A 94 -4.09 0.86 11.75
N LEU A 95 -4.97 1.59 11.10
CA LEU A 95 -5.75 2.67 11.69
C LEU A 95 -7.21 2.22 11.82
N ASP A 96 -7.90 2.66 12.85
CA ASP A 96 -9.36 2.55 12.90
C ASP A 96 -9.96 3.38 11.76
N ALA A 97 -10.80 2.79 10.94
CA ALA A 97 -11.35 3.47 9.77
C ALA A 97 -12.35 4.59 10.14
N GLY A 98 -12.95 4.53 11.32
CA GLY A 98 -13.94 5.51 11.77
C GLY A 98 -13.33 6.78 12.33
N ASP A 99 -12.18 6.70 13.04
CA ASP A 99 -11.59 7.86 13.73
C ASP A 99 -10.09 8.08 13.47
N GLY A 100 -9.44 7.20 12.71
CA GLY A 100 -8.03 7.31 12.33
C GLY A 100 -7.03 7.00 13.45
N LYS A 101 -7.49 6.46 14.60
CA LYS A 101 -6.59 6.08 15.69
C LYS A 101 -5.73 4.88 15.29
N VAL A 102 -4.47 4.93 15.72
CA VAL A 102 -3.53 3.83 15.51
C VAL A 102 -3.94 2.63 16.35
N ILE A 103 -4.22 1.51 15.69
CA ILE A 103 -4.41 0.21 16.33
C ILE A 103 -3.05 -0.43 16.58
N TRP A 104 -2.20 -0.44 15.55
CA TRP A 104 -0.79 -0.79 15.64
C TRP A 104 -0.01 -0.11 14.51
N SER A 105 1.31 0.02 14.74
CA SER A 105 2.27 0.54 13.76
C SER A 105 3.51 -0.32 13.73
N ARG A 106 4.08 -0.55 12.56
CA ARG A 106 5.33 -1.28 12.33
C ARG A 106 6.23 -0.50 11.39
N ASN A 107 7.53 -0.77 11.47
CA ASN A 107 8.47 -0.33 10.44
C ASN A 107 8.96 -1.55 9.67
N ALA A 108 8.40 -1.79 8.50
CA ALA A 108 8.69 -2.96 7.68
C ALA A 108 10.13 -2.96 7.13
N ALA A 109 10.73 -1.79 6.96
CA ALA A 109 12.15 -1.68 6.61
C ALA A 109 13.03 -2.26 7.73
N SER A 110 12.76 -1.89 8.97
CA SER A 110 13.48 -2.42 10.14
C SER A 110 13.22 -3.90 10.34
N ASP A 111 11.98 -4.37 10.15
CA ASP A 111 11.61 -5.77 10.33
C ASP A 111 12.31 -6.69 9.31
N THR A 112 12.62 -6.19 8.12
CA THR A 112 13.29 -6.93 7.04
C THR A 112 14.79 -6.66 6.95
N GLY A 113 15.29 -5.64 7.66
CA GLY A 113 16.68 -5.16 7.51
C GLY A 113 16.95 -4.49 6.17
N LYS A 114 15.91 -4.10 5.43
CA LYS A 114 16.05 -3.42 4.13
C LYS A 114 16.23 -1.91 4.30
N SER A 115 17.04 -1.32 3.44
CA SER A 115 17.11 0.14 3.30
C SER A 115 15.93 0.68 2.52
N VAL A 116 15.60 1.96 2.72
CA VAL A 116 14.60 2.64 1.89
C VAL A 116 15.14 2.73 0.45
N PRO A 117 14.41 2.22 -0.55
CA PRO A 117 14.84 2.30 -1.95
C PRO A 117 14.91 3.75 -2.46
N ASP A 118 15.57 3.98 -3.59
CA ASP A 118 15.77 5.33 -4.16
C ASP A 118 14.44 6.07 -4.37
N TRP A 119 13.36 5.38 -4.77
CA TRP A 119 12.04 5.97 -4.96
C TRP A 119 11.09 5.76 -3.78
N GLY A 120 11.60 5.29 -2.64
CA GLY A 120 10.80 4.94 -1.46
C GLY A 120 10.06 3.61 -1.62
N PHE A 121 9.50 3.11 -0.54
CA PHE A 121 8.60 1.96 -0.63
C PHE A 121 7.28 2.39 -1.29
N SER A 122 6.84 1.63 -2.30
CA SER A 122 5.69 1.99 -3.15
C SER A 122 4.56 0.97 -3.13
N SER A 123 4.74 -0.14 -2.42
CA SER A 123 3.73 -1.18 -2.30
C SER A 123 2.45 -0.65 -1.64
N SER A 124 1.32 -0.96 -2.24
CA SER A 124 0.02 -0.84 -1.57
C SER A 124 -0.23 -2.09 -0.72
N PRO A 125 -0.76 -1.95 0.51
CA PRO A 125 -1.05 -3.11 1.34
C PRO A 125 -2.10 -4.03 0.71
N LEU A 126 -1.81 -5.33 0.65
CA LEU A 126 -2.78 -6.37 0.31
C LEU A 126 -3.39 -6.91 1.59
N VAL A 127 -4.70 -6.78 1.75
CA VAL A 127 -5.43 -7.25 2.94
C VAL A 127 -6.16 -8.55 2.61
N THR A 128 -5.91 -9.58 3.40
CA THR A 128 -6.63 -10.86 3.38
C THR A 128 -7.49 -11.01 4.63
N ASP A 129 -8.04 -12.20 4.89
CA ASP A 129 -8.86 -12.43 6.09
C ASP A 129 -8.03 -12.45 7.39
N GLU A 130 -6.73 -12.80 7.31
CA GLU A 130 -5.88 -12.99 8.50
C GLU A 130 -4.70 -12.05 8.58
N VAL A 131 -4.18 -11.59 7.43
CA VAL A 131 -2.95 -10.82 7.36
C VAL A 131 -3.06 -9.62 6.44
N VAL A 132 -2.24 -8.60 6.70
CA VAL A 132 -1.89 -7.57 5.74
C VAL A 132 -0.47 -7.82 5.22
N ILE A 133 -0.30 -7.72 3.92
CA ILE A 133 0.94 -8.06 3.23
C ILE A 133 1.44 -6.85 2.46
N VAL A 134 2.71 -6.56 2.58
CA VAL A 134 3.39 -5.49 1.83
C VAL A 134 4.63 -6.03 1.13
N GLY A 135 4.95 -5.44 -0.01
CA GLY A 135 6.22 -5.66 -0.70
C GLY A 135 7.28 -4.69 -0.14
N VAL A 136 8.34 -5.24 0.42
CA VAL A 136 9.46 -4.49 0.97
C VAL A 136 10.69 -4.76 0.10
N ASP A 137 10.86 -3.94 -0.94
CA ASP A 137 11.96 -4.05 -1.89
C ASP A 137 12.15 -5.51 -2.39
N GLY A 138 11.12 -6.04 -3.04
CA GLY A 138 11.08 -7.39 -3.62
C GLY A 138 10.90 -8.55 -2.65
N GLN A 139 10.76 -8.29 -1.35
CA GLN A 139 10.40 -9.27 -0.34
C GLN A 139 8.98 -9.02 0.17
N LEU A 140 8.13 -10.04 0.16
CA LEU A 140 6.82 -9.98 0.80
C LEU A 140 6.94 -10.17 2.31
N VAL A 141 6.20 -9.37 3.05
CA VAL A 141 6.08 -9.52 4.52
C VAL A 141 4.60 -9.47 4.89
N ALA A 142 4.17 -10.45 5.66
CA ALA A 142 2.82 -10.51 6.19
C ALA A 142 2.80 -10.21 7.68
N TYR A 143 1.83 -9.40 8.08
CA TYR A 143 1.59 -9.02 9.46
C TYR A 143 0.18 -9.44 9.88
N ASP A 144 0.07 -9.93 11.11
CA ASP A 144 -1.21 -10.26 11.73
C ASP A 144 -2.12 -9.03 11.78
N LEU A 145 -3.34 -9.15 11.29
CA LEU A 145 -4.28 -8.02 11.21
C LEU A 145 -4.57 -7.39 12.57
N ALA A 146 -4.69 -8.20 13.63
CA ALA A 146 -5.09 -7.73 14.94
C ALA A 146 -3.95 -7.04 15.69
N THR A 147 -2.73 -7.58 15.58
CA THR A 147 -1.61 -7.24 16.46
C THR A 147 -0.43 -6.55 15.77
N GLY A 148 -0.36 -6.61 14.43
CA GLY A 148 0.79 -6.14 13.67
C GLY A 148 2.06 -6.97 13.85
N LYS A 149 1.99 -8.16 14.48
CA LYS A 149 3.14 -9.03 14.60
C LYS A 149 3.47 -9.66 13.25
N PRO A 150 4.74 -9.73 12.84
CA PRO A 150 5.12 -10.48 11.65
C PRO A 150 4.66 -11.93 11.74
N ARG A 151 4.01 -12.43 10.68
CA ARG A 151 3.54 -13.81 10.56
C ARG A 151 4.51 -14.64 9.72
N TRP A 152 4.93 -14.07 8.59
CA TRP A 152 5.89 -14.69 7.70
C TRP A 152 6.63 -13.67 6.84
N PHE A 153 7.79 -14.07 6.36
CA PHE A 153 8.60 -13.37 5.39
C PHE A 153 8.74 -14.27 4.17
N GLY A 154 8.36 -13.78 3.01
CA GLY A 154 8.55 -14.47 1.74
C GLY A 154 10.01 -14.47 1.29
N PRO A 155 10.32 -15.18 0.19
CA PRO A 155 11.64 -15.13 -0.40
C PRO A 155 11.96 -13.69 -0.87
N ALA A 156 13.24 -13.31 -0.77
CA ALA A 156 13.74 -12.01 -1.22
C ALA A 156 14.36 -12.18 -2.61
N HIS A 157 13.76 -11.58 -3.62
CA HIS A 157 14.22 -11.64 -5.00
C HIS A 157 14.25 -10.24 -5.63
N GLY A 158 15.45 -9.71 -5.81
CA GLY A 158 15.65 -8.42 -6.48
C GLY A 158 15.00 -7.23 -5.80
N GLY A 159 15.00 -6.07 -6.45
CA GLY A 159 14.27 -4.87 -6.04
C GLY A 159 12.86 -4.81 -6.66
N SER A 160 11.92 -4.13 -6.02
CA SER A 160 10.57 -3.98 -6.54
C SER A 160 9.88 -2.71 -6.06
N TYR A 161 9.17 -2.08 -6.99
CA TYR A 161 8.24 -0.98 -6.72
C TYR A 161 6.77 -1.39 -6.89
N SER A 162 6.53 -2.69 -7.13
CA SER A 162 5.20 -3.24 -7.38
C SER A 162 4.48 -3.63 -6.09
N SER A 163 3.16 -3.63 -6.14
CA SER A 163 2.32 -4.14 -5.05
C SER A 163 2.08 -5.65 -5.21
N PRO A 164 1.90 -6.40 -4.10
CA PRO A 164 1.49 -7.79 -4.16
C PRO A 164 0.07 -7.93 -4.73
N HIS A 165 -0.17 -8.99 -5.46
CA HIS A 165 -1.47 -9.30 -6.05
C HIS A 165 -1.94 -10.71 -5.68
N LEU A 166 -3.10 -10.81 -5.04
CA LEU A 166 -3.74 -12.08 -4.73
C LEU A 166 -4.57 -12.54 -5.93
N MET A 167 -4.31 -13.74 -6.41
CA MET A 167 -5.09 -14.35 -7.47
C MET A 167 -5.22 -15.87 -7.29
N THR A 168 -6.13 -16.47 -8.04
CA THR A 168 -6.28 -17.92 -8.10
C THR A 168 -5.89 -18.40 -9.50
N LEU A 169 -4.86 -19.23 -9.58
CA LEU A 169 -4.44 -19.88 -10.82
C LEU A 169 -4.65 -21.39 -10.67
N ASP A 170 -5.35 -21.99 -11.60
CA ASP A 170 -5.70 -23.42 -11.61
C ASP A 170 -6.27 -23.94 -10.28
N GLY A 171 -7.13 -23.09 -9.64
CA GLY A 171 -7.75 -23.42 -8.36
C GLY A 171 -6.87 -23.19 -7.12
N VAL A 172 -5.62 -22.75 -7.29
CA VAL A 172 -4.68 -22.47 -6.19
C VAL A 172 -4.61 -20.96 -5.93
N ALA A 173 -4.97 -20.55 -4.71
CA ALA A 173 -4.79 -19.16 -4.27
C ALA A 173 -3.30 -18.87 -4.06
N GLN A 174 -2.81 -17.78 -4.62
CA GLN A 174 -1.40 -17.42 -4.56
C GLN A 174 -1.22 -15.90 -4.62
N ILE A 175 -0.12 -15.42 -4.06
CA ILE A 175 0.27 -14.01 -4.09
C ILE A 175 1.42 -13.86 -5.06
N LEU A 176 1.24 -12.99 -6.04
CA LEU A 176 2.26 -12.64 -7.02
C LEU A 176 3.00 -11.38 -6.60
N GLN A 177 4.33 -11.40 -6.72
CA GLN A 177 5.22 -10.25 -6.50
C GLN A 177 6.20 -10.12 -7.67
N PRO A 178 6.03 -9.13 -8.55
CA PRO A 178 7.04 -8.80 -9.55
C PRO A 178 8.25 -8.13 -8.90
N SER A 179 9.44 -8.41 -9.45
CA SER A 179 10.70 -7.76 -9.08
C SER A 179 11.59 -7.61 -10.31
N ASP A 180 12.74 -6.99 -10.17
CA ASP A 180 13.74 -6.89 -11.25
C ASP A 180 14.38 -8.26 -11.58
N ALA A 181 14.24 -9.25 -10.71
CA ALA A 181 14.66 -10.64 -10.94
C ALA A 181 13.60 -11.52 -11.60
N GLY A 182 12.33 -11.07 -11.64
CA GLY A 182 11.23 -11.84 -12.22
C GLY A 182 9.91 -11.74 -11.45
N LEU A 183 9.07 -12.75 -11.62
CA LEU A 183 7.80 -12.90 -10.90
C LEU A 183 7.93 -14.05 -9.89
N THR A 184 7.62 -13.75 -8.66
CA THR A 184 7.58 -14.73 -7.56
C THR A 184 6.14 -14.99 -7.16
N SER A 185 5.77 -16.25 -6.98
CA SER A 185 4.48 -16.68 -6.46
C SER A 185 4.67 -17.37 -5.12
N VAL A 186 3.87 -16.96 -4.12
CA VAL A 186 3.92 -17.55 -2.78
C VAL A 186 2.55 -17.97 -2.29
N GLU A 187 2.53 -18.95 -1.38
CA GLU A 187 1.33 -19.35 -0.66
C GLU A 187 0.88 -18.26 0.31
N PRO A 188 -0.39 -17.81 0.27
CA PRO A 188 -0.87 -16.72 1.12
C PRO A 188 -0.76 -16.99 2.64
N ALA A 189 -0.88 -18.23 3.06
CA ALA A 189 -0.93 -18.60 4.48
C ALA A 189 0.42 -18.45 5.19
N ASN A 190 1.54 -18.72 4.50
CA ASN A 190 2.85 -18.84 5.15
C ASN A 190 4.02 -18.26 4.35
N GLY A 191 3.76 -17.70 3.13
CA GLY A 191 4.81 -17.11 2.28
C GLY A 191 5.73 -18.13 1.61
N THR A 192 5.40 -19.43 1.63
CA THR A 192 6.18 -20.46 0.95
C THR A 192 6.18 -20.23 -0.56
N LEU A 193 7.37 -20.31 -1.17
CA LEU A 193 7.52 -20.21 -2.62
C LEU A 193 6.76 -21.34 -3.31
N LEU A 194 5.84 -20.99 -4.21
CA LEU A 194 5.12 -21.92 -5.07
C LEU A 194 5.87 -22.11 -6.41
N TRP A 195 6.22 -21.00 -7.04
CA TRP A 195 7.02 -20.96 -8.25
C TRP A 195 7.65 -19.59 -8.48
N GLU A 196 8.63 -19.54 -9.35
CA GLU A 196 9.22 -18.30 -9.85
C GLU A 196 9.38 -18.36 -11.37
N HIS A 197 9.25 -17.19 -12.01
CA HIS A 197 9.57 -17.02 -13.42
C HIS A 197 10.57 -15.86 -13.55
N ARG A 198 11.77 -16.16 -14.05
CA ARG A 198 12.87 -15.19 -14.12
C ARG A 198 12.84 -14.37 -15.38
N TRP A 199 13.02 -13.08 -15.24
CA TRP A 199 13.36 -12.14 -16.31
C TRP A 199 14.29 -11.05 -15.77
N ALA A 200 14.97 -10.31 -16.66
CA ALA A 200 15.74 -9.13 -16.31
C ALA A 200 14.91 -7.89 -16.65
N GLY A 201 14.77 -6.98 -15.69
CA GLY A 201 14.09 -5.69 -15.91
C GLY A 201 13.48 -5.12 -14.65
N SER A 202 13.35 -3.79 -14.59
CA SER A 202 12.64 -3.12 -13.50
C SER A 202 11.14 -3.27 -13.65
N THR A 203 10.46 -3.64 -12.57
CA THR A 203 9.01 -3.72 -12.53
C THR A 203 8.44 -2.65 -11.60
N ILE A 204 7.58 -1.82 -12.16
CA ILE A 204 6.82 -0.79 -11.45
C ILE A 204 5.30 -1.01 -11.62
N LEU A 205 4.93 -2.09 -12.28
CA LEU A 205 3.54 -2.45 -12.58
C LEU A 205 3.07 -3.54 -11.63
N GLN A 206 1.78 -3.56 -11.37
CA GLN A 206 1.10 -4.65 -10.69
C GLN A 206 0.87 -5.79 -11.69
N PRO A 207 0.99 -7.07 -11.32
CA PRO A 207 0.73 -8.21 -12.20
C PRO A 207 -0.74 -8.33 -12.58
#